data_1b8c9797de93cee316d3c4c989fa0925
#
_entry.id   1b8c9797de93cee316d3c4c989fa0925
#
_cell.length_a   1.000
_cell.length_b   1.000
_cell.length_c   1.000
_cell.angle_alpha   90.00
_cell.angle_beta   90.00
_cell.angle_gamma   90.00
#
_symmetry.space_group_name_H-M   'P 1'
#
loop_
_entity.id
_entity.type
_entity.pdbx_description
1 polymer ?
#
loop_
_entity_poly.entity_id
_entity_poly.type
_entity_poly.pdbx_seq_one_letter_code
_entity_poly.pdbx_strand_id
1 'polypeptide(L)'
;MATKELRINRQIRAKEVFLIDENGDKRGVMNYFDALAMAEEAGLDLVEISPNANPPVCKIIDYGKFRYEQEKKLKEAKKNQTIVKMREIRMQPKIDTHDLEVKSKAIAEFLAGGDKCKVTIRFHGRELAHTELGRDVLYKILELLTEKEILYNVDSQPVMEGRNMSMLLSPAKGAVKKQQQPQGK
;
A
#
# COMPACT_ATOMS: atom_id res chain seq x y z
N MET A 1 10.42 5.31 2.37
CA MET A 1 11.67 5.09 1.62
C MET A 1 12.31 6.45 1.43
N ALA A 2 13.57 6.61 1.85
CA ALA A 2 14.32 7.85 1.60
C ALA A 2 14.55 7.96 0.08
N THR A 3 14.31 9.12 -0.49
CA THR A 3 14.70 9.43 -1.87
C THR A 3 16.21 9.26 -1.96
N LYS A 4 16.66 8.31 -2.76
CA LYS A 4 18.10 8.14 -3.01
C LYS A 4 18.60 9.43 -3.65
N GLU A 5 19.50 10.12 -2.96
CA GLU A 5 20.12 11.34 -3.52
C GLU A 5 20.81 10.98 -4.83
N LEU A 6 20.44 11.70 -5.88
CA LEU A 6 21.06 11.56 -7.20
C LEU A 6 22.43 12.24 -7.18
N ARG A 7 23.37 11.72 -7.95
CA ARG A 7 24.65 12.40 -8.14
C ARG A 7 24.48 13.56 -9.08
N ILE A 8 25.05 14.70 -8.73
CA ILE A 8 24.96 15.93 -9.48
C ILE A 8 26.37 16.46 -9.81
N ASN A 9 26.48 17.11 -10.95
CA ASN A 9 27.67 17.83 -11.39
C ASN A 9 28.94 17.00 -11.17
N ARG A 10 29.90 17.46 -10.39
CA ARG A 10 31.20 16.82 -10.12
C ARG A 10 31.12 15.52 -9.29
N GLN A 11 29.96 15.13 -8.81
CA GLN A 11 29.79 13.84 -8.12
C GLN A 11 29.62 12.68 -9.10
N ILE A 12 29.32 12.96 -10.38
CA ILE A 12 29.16 11.96 -11.43
C ILE A 12 30.53 11.40 -11.80
N ARG A 13 30.64 10.06 -11.75
CA ARG A 13 31.93 9.37 -11.98
C ARG A 13 31.89 8.55 -13.27
N ALA A 14 31.52 9.16 -14.37
CA ALA A 14 31.46 8.53 -15.68
C ALA A 14 32.38 9.29 -16.67
N LYS A 15 32.98 8.57 -17.63
CA LYS A 15 33.73 9.20 -18.71
C LYS A 15 32.80 9.71 -19.82
N GLU A 16 31.76 8.94 -20.11
CA GLU A 16 30.74 9.24 -21.10
C GLU A 16 29.37 9.17 -20.46
N VAL A 17 28.47 10.00 -20.90
CA VAL A 17 27.10 10.08 -20.44
C VAL A 17 26.13 10.19 -21.61
N PHE A 18 24.95 9.63 -21.47
CA PHE A 18 23.84 9.90 -22.39
C PHE A 18 23.12 11.16 -21.92
N LEU A 19 23.23 12.24 -22.68
CA LEU A 19 22.69 13.54 -22.27
C LEU A 19 21.27 13.77 -22.78
N ILE A 20 20.43 14.25 -21.87
CA ILE A 20 19.12 14.89 -22.16
C ILE A 20 19.25 16.35 -21.76
N ASP A 21 18.98 17.25 -22.68
CA ASP A 21 19.09 18.69 -22.41
C ASP A 21 17.92 19.26 -21.56
N GLU A 22 17.95 20.54 -21.31
CA GLU A 22 16.94 21.28 -20.54
C GLU A 22 15.54 21.21 -21.15
N ASN A 23 15.45 21.16 -22.49
CA ASN A 23 14.19 21.05 -23.23
C ASN A 23 13.62 19.63 -23.26
N GLY A 24 14.40 18.63 -22.83
CA GLY A 24 14.04 17.22 -22.87
C GLY A 24 14.50 16.51 -24.13
N ASP A 25 15.28 17.16 -24.99
CA ASP A 25 15.81 16.56 -26.20
C ASP A 25 17.00 15.66 -25.90
N LYS A 26 17.04 14.52 -26.58
CA LYS A 26 18.12 13.54 -26.44
C LYS A 26 19.30 13.94 -27.29
N ARG A 27 20.38 14.42 -26.69
CA ARG A 27 21.62 14.77 -27.36
C ARG A 27 22.50 13.59 -27.70
N GLY A 28 22.20 12.42 -27.12
CA GLY A 28 22.98 11.20 -27.34
C GLY A 28 24.14 11.04 -26.38
N VAL A 29 25.11 10.18 -26.74
CA VAL A 29 26.29 9.89 -25.95
C VAL A 29 27.36 10.94 -26.21
N MET A 30 27.89 11.52 -25.13
CA MET A 30 28.97 12.50 -25.20
C MET A 30 29.90 12.40 -23.99
N ASN A 31 31.03 13.10 -24.06
CA ASN A 31 31.97 13.17 -22.95
C ASN A 31 31.32 13.88 -21.75
N TYR A 32 31.61 13.41 -20.55
CA TYR A 32 31.09 13.99 -19.31
C TYR A 32 31.43 15.48 -19.16
N PHE A 33 32.66 15.89 -19.53
CA PHE A 33 33.08 17.31 -19.40
C PHE A 33 32.32 18.22 -20.35
N ASP A 34 31.98 17.74 -21.55
CA ASP A 34 31.18 18.51 -22.50
C ASP A 34 29.74 18.67 -21.99
N ALA A 35 29.16 17.61 -21.44
CA ALA A 35 27.85 17.63 -20.81
C ALA A 35 27.80 18.58 -19.59
N LEU A 36 28.88 18.59 -18.79
CA LEU A 36 28.97 19.48 -17.64
C LEU A 36 29.08 20.96 -18.09
N ALA A 37 29.89 21.26 -19.10
CA ALA A 37 30.01 22.61 -19.66
C ALA A 37 28.65 23.12 -20.18
N MET A 38 27.88 22.30 -20.89
CA MET A 38 26.53 22.64 -21.35
C MET A 38 25.57 22.94 -20.18
N ALA A 39 25.68 22.22 -19.07
CA ALA A 39 24.86 22.47 -17.89
C ALA A 39 25.25 23.80 -17.21
N GLU A 40 26.56 24.08 -17.12
CA GLU A 40 27.09 25.36 -16.59
C GLU A 40 26.70 26.54 -17.46
N GLU A 41 26.75 26.42 -18.79
CA GLU A 41 26.29 27.48 -19.74
C GLU A 41 24.79 27.77 -19.60
N ALA A 42 23.97 26.74 -19.36
CA ALA A 42 22.55 26.88 -19.12
C ALA A 42 22.23 27.41 -17.71
N GLY A 43 23.22 27.51 -16.80
CA GLY A 43 23.01 27.90 -15.40
C GLY A 43 22.20 26.85 -14.59
N LEU A 44 22.27 25.57 -15.00
CA LEU A 44 21.53 24.45 -14.45
C LEU A 44 22.49 23.37 -13.95
N ASP A 45 21.93 22.32 -13.33
CA ASP A 45 22.68 21.17 -12.83
C ASP A 45 22.65 20.01 -13.82
N LEU A 46 23.79 19.32 -13.96
CA LEU A 46 23.87 18.02 -14.61
C LEU A 46 23.52 16.94 -13.57
N VAL A 47 22.40 16.25 -13.75
CA VAL A 47 21.86 15.27 -12.80
C VAL A 47 21.88 13.88 -13.39
N GLU A 48 22.51 12.93 -12.71
CA GLU A 48 22.53 11.51 -13.08
C GLU A 48 21.21 10.85 -12.71
N ILE A 49 20.29 10.71 -13.68
CA ILE A 49 18.95 10.12 -13.44
C ILE A 49 19.01 8.60 -13.38
N SER A 50 19.82 7.97 -14.25
CA SER A 50 19.93 6.52 -14.33
C SER A 50 21.38 6.06 -14.27
N PRO A 51 21.89 5.79 -13.05
CA PRO A 51 23.29 5.36 -12.85
C PRO A 51 23.57 3.95 -13.34
N ASN A 52 22.54 3.12 -13.50
CA ASN A 52 22.69 1.70 -13.90
C ASN A 52 22.70 1.50 -15.43
N ALA A 53 22.45 2.54 -16.22
CA ALA A 53 22.57 2.50 -17.67
C ALA A 53 24.05 2.55 -18.09
N ASN A 54 24.38 2.02 -19.25
CA ASN A 54 25.72 2.08 -19.81
C ASN A 54 25.67 2.62 -21.25
N PRO A 55 26.07 3.90 -21.46
CA PRO A 55 26.52 4.90 -20.48
C PRO A 55 25.38 5.41 -19.58
N PRO A 56 25.69 5.99 -18.38
CA PRO A 56 24.67 6.51 -17.48
C PRO A 56 23.92 7.69 -18.11
N VAL A 57 22.62 7.79 -17.81
CA VAL A 57 21.77 8.84 -18.34
C VAL A 57 21.81 10.04 -17.42
N CYS A 58 22.22 11.18 -17.99
CA CYS A 58 22.25 12.49 -17.32
C CYS A 58 21.27 13.45 -17.97
N LYS A 59 20.70 14.32 -17.15
CA LYS A 59 19.79 15.38 -17.61
C LYS A 59 20.20 16.72 -17.03
N ILE A 60 20.10 17.78 -17.88
CA ILE A 60 20.30 19.16 -17.45
C ILE A 60 18.98 19.68 -16.88
N ILE A 61 18.92 19.96 -15.58
CA ILE A 61 17.73 20.45 -14.88
C ILE A 61 18.13 21.25 -13.64
N ASP A 62 17.22 22.10 -13.15
CA ASP A 62 17.30 22.66 -11.80
C ASP A 62 17.04 21.56 -10.77
N TYR A 63 18.11 21.09 -10.10
CA TYR A 63 18.01 20.00 -9.12
C TYR A 63 17.16 20.37 -7.91
N GLY A 64 17.19 21.63 -7.49
CA GLY A 64 16.38 22.11 -6.37
C GLY A 64 14.89 21.97 -6.65
N LYS A 65 14.45 22.45 -7.82
CA LYS A 65 13.07 22.35 -8.29
C LYS A 65 12.65 20.90 -8.51
N PHE A 66 13.49 20.10 -9.14
CA PHE A 66 13.26 18.68 -9.38
C PHE A 66 13.06 17.91 -8.05
N ARG A 67 13.93 18.13 -7.07
CA ARG A 67 13.82 17.51 -5.75
C ARG A 67 12.52 17.88 -5.05
N TYR A 68 12.17 19.16 -5.08
CA TYR A 68 10.90 19.64 -4.50
C TYR A 68 9.68 18.98 -5.15
N GLU A 69 9.66 18.89 -6.48
CA GLU A 69 8.57 18.23 -7.21
C GLU A 69 8.48 16.74 -6.89
N GLN A 70 9.61 16.05 -6.79
CA GLN A 70 9.65 14.62 -6.38
C GLN A 70 9.13 14.43 -4.96
N GLU A 71 9.56 15.26 -4.03
CA GLU A 71 9.06 15.20 -2.64
C GLU A 71 7.56 15.49 -2.56
N LYS A 72 7.08 16.45 -3.35
CA LYS A 72 5.66 16.78 -3.44
C LYS A 72 4.86 15.60 -3.98
N LYS A 73 5.29 15.00 -5.09
CA LYS A 73 4.67 13.79 -5.67
C LYS A 73 4.62 12.63 -4.67
N LEU A 74 5.72 12.41 -3.94
CA LEU A 74 5.77 11.36 -2.92
C LEU A 74 4.81 11.64 -1.75
N LYS A 75 4.72 12.89 -1.30
CA LYS A 75 3.76 13.30 -0.25
C LYS A 75 2.31 13.11 -0.72
N GLU A 76 2.01 13.49 -1.95
CA GLU A 76 0.69 13.31 -2.56
C GLU A 76 0.35 11.83 -2.75
N ALA A 77 1.28 11.03 -3.29
CA ALA A 77 1.10 9.59 -3.42
C ALA A 77 0.86 8.92 -2.06
N LYS A 78 1.61 9.32 -1.02
CA LYS A 78 1.42 8.83 0.33
C LYS A 78 0.07 9.23 0.94
N LYS A 79 -0.41 10.45 0.66
CA LYS A 79 -1.74 10.91 1.08
C LYS A 79 -2.87 10.13 0.39
N ASN A 80 -2.68 9.78 -0.88
CA ASN A 80 -3.66 9.06 -1.68
C ASN A 80 -3.60 7.54 -1.48
N GLN A 81 -2.61 7.05 -0.75
CA GLN A 81 -2.48 5.62 -0.46
C GLN A 81 -3.56 5.21 0.56
N THR A 82 -4.50 4.41 0.13
CA THR A 82 -5.48 3.78 1.02
C THR A 82 -4.79 2.72 1.86
N ILE A 83 -4.67 2.97 3.16
CA ILE A 83 -4.09 2.01 4.10
C ILE A 83 -5.20 1.04 4.51
N VAL A 84 -5.16 -0.17 3.97
CA VAL A 84 -6.04 -1.26 4.41
C VAL A 84 -5.54 -1.77 5.76
N LYS A 85 -6.33 -1.59 6.80
CA LYS A 85 -6.03 -2.10 8.14
C LYS A 85 -6.60 -3.51 8.29
N MET A 86 -5.92 -4.33 9.09
CA MET A 86 -6.45 -5.62 9.49
C MET A 86 -7.08 -5.47 10.87
N ARG A 87 -8.38 -5.72 10.97
CA ARG A 87 -9.14 -5.74 12.21
C ARG A 87 -9.34 -7.19 12.64
N GLU A 88 -9.28 -7.47 13.94
CA GLU A 88 -9.55 -8.80 14.47
C GLU A 88 -10.75 -8.76 15.41
N ILE A 89 -11.69 -9.69 15.18
CA ILE A 89 -12.81 -9.96 16.07
C ILE A 89 -12.67 -11.36 16.61
N ARG A 90 -12.66 -11.45 17.94
CA ARG A 90 -12.55 -12.74 18.66
C ARG A 90 -13.88 -13.11 19.27
N MET A 91 -14.20 -14.42 19.21
CA MET A 91 -15.44 -14.99 19.73
C MET A 91 -15.15 -16.36 20.35
N GLN A 92 -16.16 -16.88 21.04
CA GLN A 92 -16.18 -18.24 21.57
C GLN A 92 -17.09 -19.13 20.71
N PRO A 93 -16.90 -20.48 20.70
CA PRO A 93 -17.75 -21.39 19.94
C PRO A 93 -19.23 -21.40 20.39
N LYS A 94 -19.46 -21.07 21.66
CA LYS A 94 -20.80 -20.99 22.28
C LYS A 94 -21.26 -19.54 22.43
N ILE A 95 -21.12 -18.75 21.37
CA ILE A 95 -21.59 -17.35 21.35
C ILE A 95 -23.12 -17.32 21.28
N ASP A 96 -23.73 -16.41 22.02
CA ASP A 96 -25.17 -16.15 21.94
C ASP A 96 -25.56 -15.45 20.63
N THR A 97 -26.80 -15.70 20.17
CA THR A 97 -27.30 -15.18 18.89
C THR A 97 -27.25 -13.66 18.84
N HIS A 98 -27.65 -13.00 19.93
CA HIS A 98 -27.60 -11.52 20.02
C HIS A 98 -26.17 -10.98 19.90
N ASP A 99 -25.23 -11.61 20.60
CA ASP A 99 -23.81 -11.22 20.56
C ASP A 99 -23.21 -11.44 19.18
N LEU A 100 -23.61 -12.54 18.51
CA LEU A 100 -23.21 -12.83 17.12
C LEU A 100 -23.70 -11.76 16.15
N GLU A 101 -24.95 -11.26 16.30
CA GLU A 101 -25.47 -10.15 15.49
C GLU A 101 -24.70 -8.84 15.71
N VAL A 102 -24.36 -8.52 16.96
CA VAL A 102 -23.55 -7.35 17.30
C VAL A 102 -22.17 -7.45 16.65
N LYS A 103 -21.52 -8.63 16.75
CA LYS A 103 -20.21 -8.88 16.12
C LYS A 103 -20.30 -8.82 14.59
N SER A 104 -21.36 -9.35 13.99
CA SER A 104 -21.58 -9.28 12.53
C SER A 104 -21.75 -7.83 12.05
N LYS A 105 -22.41 -6.95 12.82
CA LYS A 105 -22.49 -5.52 12.52
C LYS A 105 -21.11 -4.85 12.52
N ALA A 106 -20.29 -5.14 13.53
CA ALA A 106 -18.93 -4.59 13.59
C ALA A 106 -18.06 -5.07 12.41
N ILE A 107 -18.18 -6.35 12.00
CA ILE A 107 -17.50 -6.87 10.81
C ILE A 107 -17.97 -6.12 9.55
N ALA A 108 -19.28 -5.91 9.40
CA ALA A 108 -19.86 -5.18 8.29
C ALA A 108 -19.32 -3.74 8.21
N GLU A 109 -19.22 -3.04 9.33
CA GLU A 109 -18.65 -1.69 9.41
C GLU A 109 -17.16 -1.65 9.00
N PHE A 110 -16.37 -2.65 9.43
CA PHE A 110 -14.97 -2.73 9.04
C PHE A 110 -14.80 -2.98 7.54
N LEU A 111 -15.57 -3.89 6.97
CA LEU A 111 -15.57 -4.19 5.54
C LEU A 111 -16.05 -2.98 4.71
N ALA A 112 -17.10 -2.30 5.16
CA ALA A 112 -17.60 -1.07 4.52
C ALA A 112 -16.58 0.07 4.59
N GLY A 113 -15.77 0.12 5.66
CA GLY A 113 -14.64 1.05 5.82
C GLY A 113 -13.42 0.73 4.95
N GLY A 114 -13.41 -0.41 4.26
CA GLY A 114 -12.30 -0.86 3.42
C GLY A 114 -11.22 -1.63 4.17
N ASP A 115 -11.44 -1.97 5.45
CA ASP A 115 -10.52 -2.74 6.25
C ASP A 115 -10.73 -4.24 6.03
N LYS A 116 -9.67 -5.04 6.19
CA LYS A 116 -9.75 -6.50 6.27
C LYS A 116 -10.15 -6.92 7.69
N CYS A 117 -10.94 -7.99 7.80
CA CYS A 117 -11.36 -8.51 9.10
C CYS A 117 -10.93 -9.97 9.28
N LYS A 118 -10.09 -10.22 10.30
CA LYS A 118 -9.79 -11.59 10.76
C LYS A 118 -10.80 -11.95 11.85
N VAL A 119 -11.63 -12.93 11.56
CA VAL A 119 -12.61 -13.47 12.52
C VAL A 119 -11.99 -14.69 13.16
N THR A 120 -11.82 -14.66 14.48
CA THR A 120 -11.13 -15.72 15.24
C THR A 120 -12.04 -16.31 16.29
N ILE A 121 -12.20 -17.63 16.30
CA ILE A 121 -12.87 -18.38 17.35
C ILE A 121 -11.82 -19.07 18.21
N ARG A 122 -11.87 -18.81 19.52
CA ARG A 122 -10.96 -19.40 20.48
C ARG A 122 -11.64 -20.51 21.24
N PHE A 123 -11.07 -21.71 21.16
CA PHE A 123 -11.54 -22.90 21.87
C PHE A 123 -10.83 -23.06 23.21
N HIS A 124 -11.57 -23.48 24.23
CA HIS A 124 -11.06 -23.75 25.57
C HIS A 124 -11.31 -25.20 26.00
N GLY A 125 -10.27 -25.82 26.48
CA GLY A 125 -10.36 -27.16 27.10
C GLY A 125 -11.08 -28.20 26.20
N ARG A 126 -12.22 -28.70 26.67
CA ARG A 126 -13.01 -29.72 25.98
C ARG A 126 -13.65 -29.26 24.66
N GLU A 127 -13.74 -27.97 24.41
CA GLU A 127 -14.32 -27.42 23.17
C GLU A 127 -13.46 -27.78 21.94
N LEU A 128 -12.18 -28.09 22.14
CA LEU A 128 -11.29 -28.54 21.06
C LEU A 128 -11.71 -29.87 20.43
N ALA A 129 -12.54 -30.68 21.14
CA ALA A 129 -13.12 -31.89 20.58
C ALA A 129 -14.30 -31.61 19.62
N HIS A 130 -14.80 -30.35 19.59
CA HIS A 130 -15.99 -29.94 18.85
C HIS A 130 -15.68 -28.71 17.99
N THR A 131 -14.70 -28.84 17.11
CA THR A 131 -14.27 -27.74 16.23
C THR A 131 -15.32 -27.38 15.17
N GLU A 132 -16.24 -28.32 14.88
CA GLU A 132 -17.40 -28.08 14.02
C GLU A 132 -18.27 -26.93 14.49
N LEU A 133 -18.49 -26.79 15.82
CA LEU A 133 -19.28 -25.68 16.38
C LEU A 133 -18.68 -24.31 16.04
N GLY A 134 -17.36 -24.19 16.05
CA GLY A 134 -16.69 -22.97 15.67
C GLY A 134 -16.81 -22.67 14.18
N ARG A 135 -16.75 -23.72 13.36
CA ARG A 135 -16.95 -23.57 11.91
C ARG A 135 -18.36 -23.11 11.59
N ASP A 136 -19.36 -23.67 12.25
CA ASP A 136 -20.77 -23.30 12.07
C ASP A 136 -21.02 -21.82 12.44
N VAL A 137 -20.39 -21.35 13.53
CA VAL A 137 -20.45 -19.93 13.92
C VAL A 137 -19.84 -19.03 12.85
N LEU A 138 -18.70 -19.41 12.27
CA LEU A 138 -18.08 -18.63 11.19
C LEU A 138 -18.94 -18.57 9.93
N TYR A 139 -19.56 -19.69 9.54
CA TYR A 139 -20.50 -19.70 8.39
C TYR A 139 -21.77 -18.89 8.66
N LYS A 140 -22.29 -18.96 9.89
CA LYS A 140 -23.44 -18.13 10.27
C LYS A 140 -23.16 -16.64 10.20
N ILE A 141 -21.93 -16.20 10.45
CA ILE A 141 -21.52 -14.81 10.20
C ILE A 141 -21.61 -14.47 8.72
N LEU A 142 -21.15 -15.36 7.82
CA LEU A 142 -21.24 -15.13 6.38
C LEU A 142 -22.69 -15.00 5.92
N GLU A 143 -23.60 -15.82 6.44
CA GLU A 143 -25.02 -15.73 6.20
C GLU A 143 -25.56 -14.36 6.64
N LEU A 144 -25.28 -13.92 7.88
CA LEU A 144 -25.70 -12.62 8.40
C LEU A 144 -25.13 -11.43 7.61
N LEU A 145 -23.91 -11.53 7.08
CA LEU A 145 -23.33 -10.52 6.22
C LEU A 145 -24.01 -10.47 4.85
N THR A 146 -24.38 -11.64 4.30
CA THR A 146 -25.09 -11.78 3.03
C THR A 146 -26.51 -11.24 3.14
N GLU A 147 -27.23 -11.55 4.22
CA GLU A 147 -28.58 -11.00 4.51
C GLU A 147 -28.57 -9.46 4.60
N LYS A 148 -27.48 -8.87 5.05
CA LYS A 148 -27.28 -7.41 5.13
C LYS A 148 -26.74 -6.80 3.84
N GLU A 149 -26.69 -7.56 2.75
CA GLU A 149 -26.16 -7.13 1.44
C GLU A 149 -24.73 -6.55 1.50
N ILE A 150 -23.92 -7.01 2.44
CA ILE A 150 -22.53 -6.57 2.56
C ILE A 150 -21.68 -7.32 1.53
N LEU A 151 -21.00 -6.57 0.67
CA LEU A 151 -20.11 -7.13 -0.34
C LEU A 151 -18.74 -7.46 0.27
N TYR A 152 -18.38 -8.72 0.31
CA TYR A 152 -17.10 -9.21 0.85
C TYR A 152 -16.51 -10.33 0.00
N ASN A 153 -15.22 -10.57 0.19
CA ASN A 153 -14.53 -11.75 -0.32
C ASN A 153 -13.97 -12.54 0.88
N VAL A 154 -13.99 -13.86 0.77
CA VAL A 154 -13.33 -14.74 1.72
C VAL A 154 -11.90 -15.00 1.24
N ASP A 155 -10.93 -14.31 1.82
CA ASP A 155 -9.51 -14.47 1.46
C ASP A 155 -8.95 -15.80 2.01
N SER A 156 -9.43 -16.25 3.19
CA SER A 156 -9.09 -17.53 3.78
C SER A 156 -10.31 -18.17 4.41
N GLN A 157 -10.58 -19.42 4.05
CA GLN A 157 -11.60 -20.26 4.66
C GLN A 157 -11.25 -20.54 6.14
N PRO A 158 -12.22 -21.00 6.96
CA PRO A 158 -11.97 -21.39 8.34
C PRO A 158 -10.83 -22.39 8.47
N VAL A 159 -9.73 -22.00 9.09
CA VAL A 159 -8.54 -22.83 9.33
C VAL A 159 -8.23 -22.87 10.81
N MET A 160 -7.94 -24.09 11.32
CA MET A 160 -7.47 -24.27 12.70
C MET A 160 -5.98 -23.94 12.82
N GLU A 161 -5.66 -23.05 13.75
CA GLU A 161 -4.29 -22.68 14.14
C GLU A 161 -4.14 -22.91 15.65
N GLY A 162 -3.73 -24.10 16.05
CA GLY A 162 -3.62 -24.48 17.45
C GLY A 162 -4.99 -24.52 18.14
N ARG A 163 -5.26 -23.58 19.05
CA ARG A 163 -6.54 -23.45 19.78
C ARG A 163 -7.48 -22.42 19.18
N ASN A 164 -7.14 -21.85 18.06
CA ASN A 164 -7.94 -20.82 17.40
C ASN A 164 -8.35 -21.33 16.02
N MET A 165 -9.58 -21.04 15.63
CA MET A 165 -10.03 -21.18 14.25
C MET A 165 -10.21 -19.77 13.69
N SER A 166 -9.57 -19.47 12.58
CA SER A 166 -9.61 -18.15 11.97
C SER A 166 -10.08 -18.17 10.52
N MET A 167 -10.80 -17.14 10.13
CA MET A 167 -11.25 -16.85 8.78
C MET A 167 -10.89 -15.41 8.44
N LEU A 168 -10.42 -15.15 7.23
CA LEU A 168 -10.06 -13.82 6.78
C LEU A 168 -11.05 -13.32 5.72
N LEU A 169 -11.62 -12.15 5.99
CA LEU A 169 -12.55 -11.46 5.10
C LEU A 169 -11.92 -10.16 4.59
N SER A 170 -12.16 -9.82 3.34
CA SER A 170 -11.78 -8.55 2.73
C SER A 170 -12.98 -7.89 2.05
N PRO A 171 -12.99 -6.55 1.93
CA PRO A 171 -14.03 -5.84 1.20
C PRO A 171 -13.97 -6.20 -0.28
N ALA A 172 -15.13 -6.43 -0.92
CA ALA A 172 -15.19 -6.62 -2.36
C ALA A 172 -14.87 -5.31 -3.10
N LYS A 173 -14.33 -5.42 -4.31
CA LYS A 173 -14.06 -4.26 -5.16
C LYS A 173 -15.39 -3.53 -5.45
N GLY A 174 -15.49 -2.28 -4.99
CA GLY A 174 -16.69 -1.44 -5.11
C GLY A 174 -17.44 -1.19 -3.80
N ALA A 175 -17.16 -1.94 -2.73
CA ALA A 175 -17.78 -1.75 -1.42
C ALA A 175 -17.23 -0.56 -0.61
N VAL A 176 -16.08 -0.02 -1.01
CA VAL A 176 -15.40 1.04 -0.26
C VAL A 176 -16.05 2.38 -0.56
N LYS A 177 -16.91 2.87 0.34
CA LYS A 177 -17.29 4.29 0.38
C LYS A 177 -16.02 5.09 0.70
N LYS A 178 -15.60 5.98 -0.22
CA LYS A 178 -14.54 6.96 0.04
C LYS A 178 -14.93 7.72 1.32
N GLN A 179 -14.29 7.39 2.43
CA GLN A 179 -14.37 8.24 3.62
C GLN A 179 -13.68 9.55 3.24
N GLN A 180 -14.46 10.62 3.10
CA GLN A 180 -13.96 11.99 3.11
C GLN A 180 -13.23 12.16 4.46
N GLN A 181 -11.92 12.36 4.39
CA GLN A 181 -11.14 12.76 5.57
C GLN A 181 -11.78 14.03 6.14
N PRO A 182 -12.05 14.11 7.46
CA PRO A 182 -12.42 15.37 8.05
C PRO A 182 -11.24 16.33 7.84
N GLN A 183 -11.50 17.45 7.15
CA GLN A 183 -10.58 18.57 7.07
C GLN A 183 -10.36 19.05 8.49
N GLY A 184 -9.17 18.76 9.04
CA GLY A 184 -8.71 19.32 10.29
C GLY A 184 -8.58 20.84 10.13
N LYS A 185 -9.31 21.55 10.97
CA LYS A 185 -9.08 22.96 11.27
C LYS A 185 -7.73 23.17 11.94
#